data_a916028f80bece42f623b89eefae5012
#
_entry.id   a916028f80bece42f623b89eefae5012
#
_cell.length_a   1.000
_cell.length_b   1.000
_cell.length_c   1.000
_cell.angle_alpha   90.00
_cell.angle_beta   90.00
_cell.angle_gamma   90.00
#
_symmetry.space_group_name_H-M   'P 1'
#
loop_
_entity.id
_entity.type
_entity.pdbx_description
1 polymer ?
#
loop_
_entity_poly.entity_id
_entity_poly.type
_entity_poly.pdbx_seq_one_letter_code
_entity_poly.pdbx_strand_id
1 'polypeptide(L)'
;MKENPYQEDRFEMQELLNRYENLKNGLQNSFLEEESFELIIDYFQEKDDQRQAIEAVNLGISQYPYSSLLTIKKADILLANRQYKEALDLLDQATLLDHADINNYILKTEALLALDMHEKAVNLLEEALLLFEGEEKIELLFELADVYDDYEDFDKVFDCLKLILEDEPNNEEALYKICFWTDFTGRNEESIRLHQQIINDFPYNELAWFNLASSYQGLKLYEKAIDAYQYAIAIDEKFDYAHRNIGDAYIRLRKYKEAIEALLKVTELSKPEPVILEAIGHCYDKLKNYAQARFYYRKATHINKEDSKLFYKIACTYFNEKQWESCAKQIETALKLQTRHAEYYLLLGECKMQTGFINQAINSFSEAVRLRPKNSNGWEALIRCVFYVGYFEEAIEQVDAALAITEGKPIFKYYKAAILFSLGKSKGALLQLEDAIIIAPRLVKQFVELYPAILQNQQVVDCIAKHKKSKRK
;
A
#
# COMPACT_ATOMS: atom_id res chain seq x y z
N MET A 1 -45.55 -25.71 -22.36
CA MET A 1 -45.02 -24.36 -22.30
C MET A 1 -44.61 -24.18 -20.84
N LYS A 2 -43.33 -24.09 -20.56
CA LYS A 2 -42.89 -23.70 -19.20
C LYS A 2 -43.10 -22.19 -19.10
N GLU A 3 -44.04 -21.77 -18.30
CA GLU A 3 -44.22 -20.35 -17.97
C GLU A 3 -42.95 -19.83 -17.32
N ASN A 4 -42.61 -18.60 -17.69
CA ASN A 4 -41.37 -17.97 -17.27
C ASN A 4 -41.53 -17.52 -15.80
N PRO A 5 -40.76 -18.02 -14.81
CA PRO A 5 -40.96 -17.71 -13.39
C PRO A 5 -41.06 -16.20 -13.11
N TYR A 6 -40.32 -15.37 -13.85
CA TYR A 6 -40.37 -13.90 -13.77
C TYR A 6 -41.70 -13.26 -14.21
N GLN A 7 -42.60 -14.01 -14.87
CA GLN A 7 -43.92 -13.52 -15.26
C GLN A 7 -44.99 -13.85 -14.19
N GLU A 8 -44.83 -14.96 -13.50
CA GLU A 8 -45.68 -15.33 -12.36
C GLU A 8 -45.48 -14.36 -11.19
N ASP A 9 -44.24 -14.13 -10.76
CA ASP A 9 -43.88 -13.19 -9.69
C ASP A 9 -44.44 -11.77 -9.93
N ARG A 10 -44.38 -11.31 -11.19
CA ARG A 10 -44.94 -10.02 -11.56
C ARG A 10 -46.44 -9.94 -11.49
N PHE A 11 -47.11 -11.03 -11.83
CA PHE A 11 -48.57 -11.07 -11.79
C PHE A 11 -49.06 -11.11 -10.35
N GLU A 12 -48.45 -11.92 -9.50
CA GLU A 12 -48.77 -12.01 -8.07
C GLU A 12 -48.58 -10.69 -7.36
N MET A 13 -47.45 -10.00 -7.59
CA MET A 13 -47.23 -8.67 -7.03
C MET A 13 -48.25 -7.65 -7.52
N GLN A 14 -48.67 -7.70 -8.78
CA GLN A 14 -49.66 -6.77 -9.31
C GLN A 14 -51.04 -7.01 -8.69
N GLU A 15 -51.41 -8.26 -8.41
CA GLU A 15 -52.63 -8.61 -7.73
C GLU A 15 -52.60 -8.15 -6.26
N LEU A 16 -51.45 -8.32 -5.61
CA LEU A 16 -51.22 -7.85 -4.25
C LEU A 16 -51.33 -6.33 -4.12
N LEU A 17 -50.74 -5.59 -5.04
CA LEU A 17 -50.85 -4.13 -5.12
C LEU A 17 -52.31 -3.67 -5.35
N ASN A 18 -53.07 -4.38 -6.21
CA ASN A 18 -54.49 -4.08 -6.40
C ASN A 18 -55.33 -4.30 -5.12
N ARG A 19 -55.03 -5.37 -4.36
CA ARG A 19 -55.68 -5.63 -3.07
C ARG A 19 -55.32 -4.53 -2.06
N TYR A 20 -54.06 -4.09 -2.02
CA TYR A 20 -53.59 -2.99 -1.17
C TYR A 20 -54.28 -1.66 -1.52
N GLU A 21 -54.37 -1.30 -2.79
CA GLU A 21 -55.09 -0.10 -3.26
C GLU A 21 -56.56 -0.11 -2.90
N ASN A 22 -57.24 -1.28 -3.00
CA ASN A 22 -58.63 -1.44 -2.60
C ASN A 22 -58.80 -1.25 -1.09
N LEU A 23 -57.85 -1.79 -0.30
CA LEU A 23 -57.83 -1.62 1.15
C LEU A 23 -57.66 -0.15 1.53
N LYS A 24 -56.69 0.55 0.91
CA LYS A 24 -56.36 1.96 1.11
C LYS A 24 -57.58 2.86 0.82
N ASN A 25 -58.33 2.54 -0.23
CA ASN A 25 -59.54 3.29 -0.63
C ASN A 25 -60.80 2.93 0.15
N GLY A 26 -60.74 1.97 1.09
CA GLY A 26 -61.90 1.54 1.87
C GLY A 26 -62.96 0.83 1.04
N LEU A 27 -62.62 0.29 -0.14
CA LEU A 27 -63.55 -0.31 -1.11
C LEU A 27 -63.95 -1.75 -0.77
N GLN A 28 -63.24 -2.42 0.16
CA GLN A 28 -63.56 -3.75 0.68
C GLN A 28 -63.08 -3.86 2.13
N ASN A 29 -63.81 -4.66 2.96
CA ASN A 29 -63.32 -5.17 4.24
C ASN A 29 -62.22 -6.22 3.99
N SER A 30 -61.19 -5.85 3.27
CA SER A 30 -60.08 -6.73 2.91
C SER A 30 -58.99 -6.62 3.96
N PHE A 31 -58.72 -7.73 4.58
CA PHE A 31 -57.61 -7.93 5.48
C PHE A 31 -56.44 -8.42 4.63
N LEU A 32 -55.26 -7.84 4.77
CA LEU A 32 -54.02 -8.34 4.17
C LEU A 32 -53.17 -9.00 5.25
N GLU A 33 -52.52 -10.09 4.91
CA GLU A 33 -51.60 -10.78 5.81
C GLU A 33 -50.34 -9.92 6.05
N GLU A 34 -49.71 -10.12 7.19
CA GLU A 34 -48.53 -9.33 7.60
C GLU A 34 -47.42 -9.41 6.60
N GLU A 35 -47.09 -10.62 6.10
CA GLU A 35 -46.09 -10.87 5.05
C GLU A 35 -46.46 -10.15 3.73
N SER A 36 -47.73 -9.96 3.45
CA SER A 36 -48.19 -9.19 2.28
C SER A 36 -47.84 -7.71 2.41
N PHE A 37 -47.88 -7.13 3.59
CA PHE A 37 -47.46 -5.77 3.83
C PHE A 37 -45.95 -5.65 3.68
N GLU A 38 -45.16 -6.60 4.16
CA GLU A 38 -43.71 -6.63 3.96
C GLU A 38 -43.35 -6.56 2.49
N LEU A 39 -43.91 -7.47 1.67
CA LEU A 39 -43.66 -7.48 0.22
C LEU A 39 -44.03 -6.17 -0.47
N ILE A 40 -45.14 -5.53 -0.05
CA ILE A 40 -45.59 -4.24 -0.60
C ILE A 40 -44.59 -3.13 -0.21
N ILE A 41 -44.15 -3.12 1.03
CA ILE A 41 -43.18 -2.12 1.53
C ILE A 41 -41.88 -2.25 0.78
N ASP A 42 -41.34 -3.47 0.67
CA ASP A 42 -40.10 -3.75 -0.06
C ASP A 42 -40.20 -3.33 -1.53
N TYR A 43 -41.34 -3.63 -2.18
CA TYR A 43 -41.56 -3.19 -3.56
C TYR A 43 -41.54 -1.66 -3.74
N PHE A 44 -42.05 -0.89 -2.77
CA PHE A 44 -42.00 0.57 -2.84
C PHE A 44 -40.62 1.10 -2.50
N GLN A 45 -39.91 0.46 -1.57
CA GLN A 45 -38.51 0.80 -1.27
C GLN A 45 -37.58 0.55 -2.47
N GLU A 46 -37.71 -0.59 -3.16
CA GLU A 46 -36.96 -0.89 -4.38
C GLU A 46 -37.19 0.13 -5.51
N LYS A 47 -38.36 0.76 -5.53
CA LYS A 47 -38.72 1.82 -6.48
C LYS A 47 -38.36 3.23 -6.02
N ASP A 48 -37.74 3.35 -4.85
CA ASP A 48 -37.41 4.63 -4.21
C ASP A 48 -38.66 5.50 -3.92
N ASP A 49 -39.85 4.87 -3.78
CA ASP A 49 -41.09 5.54 -3.42
C ASP A 49 -41.34 5.50 -1.90
N GLN A 50 -40.52 6.27 -1.19
CA GLN A 50 -40.55 6.39 0.27
C GLN A 50 -41.93 6.78 0.81
N ARG A 51 -42.67 7.55 0.02
CA ARG A 51 -44.02 8.00 0.44
C ARG A 51 -45.02 6.82 0.49
N GLN A 52 -45.04 6.01 -0.56
CA GLN A 52 -45.91 4.83 -0.61
C GLN A 52 -45.48 3.76 0.42
N ALA A 53 -44.18 3.60 0.62
CA ALA A 53 -43.65 2.68 1.63
C ALA A 53 -44.11 3.09 3.06
N ILE A 54 -44.03 4.38 3.42
CA ILE A 54 -44.53 4.89 4.71
C ILE A 54 -46.06 4.71 4.84
N GLU A 55 -46.81 4.96 3.78
CA GLU A 55 -48.27 4.74 3.81
C GLU A 55 -48.59 3.26 4.01
N ALA A 56 -47.88 2.35 3.32
CA ALA A 56 -48.10 0.91 3.44
C ALA A 56 -47.78 0.39 4.83
N VAL A 57 -46.62 0.78 5.40
CA VAL A 57 -46.26 0.33 6.75
C VAL A 57 -47.18 0.88 7.81
N ASN A 58 -47.67 2.11 7.70
CA ASN A 58 -48.64 2.68 8.66
C ASN A 58 -50.00 1.96 8.59
N LEU A 59 -50.42 1.59 7.39
CA LEU A 59 -51.64 0.81 7.21
C LEU A 59 -51.49 -0.60 7.81
N GLY A 60 -50.30 -1.23 7.58
CA GLY A 60 -49.97 -2.53 8.18
C GLY A 60 -50.00 -2.48 9.71
N ILE A 61 -49.33 -1.50 10.32
CA ILE A 61 -49.30 -1.32 11.78
C ILE A 61 -50.72 -1.07 12.33
N SER A 62 -51.60 -0.41 11.57
CA SER A 62 -53.01 -0.23 12.02
C SER A 62 -53.76 -1.55 12.10
N GLN A 63 -53.43 -2.54 11.27
CA GLN A 63 -54.02 -3.89 11.33
C GLN A 63 -53.28 -4.82 12.32
N TYR A 64 -51.96 -4.65 12.43
CA TYR A 64 -51.08 -5.45 13.28
C TYR A 64 -50.30 -4.56 14.27
N PRO A 65 -50.97 -4.04 15.33
CA PRO A 65 -50.35 -3.07 16.24
C PRO A 65 -49.16 -3.61 17.06
N TYR A 66 -49.01 -4.93 17.13
CA TYR A 66 -47.94 -5.61 17.89
C TYR A 66 -46.96 -6.35 16.98
N SER A 67 -46.91 -6.00 15.71
CA SER A 67 -45.94 -6.55 14.77
C SER A 67 -44.56 -5.92 15.00
N SER A 68 -43.58 -6.75 15.39
CA SER A 68 -42.17 -6.34 15.43
C SER A 68 -41.68 -6.08 14.03
N LEU A 69 -41.97 -6.96 13.05
CA LEU A 69 -41.58 -6.88 11.65
C LEU A 69 -41.96 -5.54 11.03
N LEU A 70 -43.23 -5.14 11.10
CA LEU A 70 -43.69 -3.87 10.52
C LEU A 70 -43.13 -2.65 11.26
N THR A 71 -42.84 -2.76 12.54
CA THR A 71 -42.21 -1.70 13.34
C THR A 71 -40.75 -1.51 12.90
N ILE A 72 -40.02 -2.60 12.66
CA ILE A 72 -38.64 -2.59 12.14
C ILE A 72 -38.62 -2.02 10.72
N LYS A 73 -39.49 -2.46 9.81
CA LYS A 73 -39.61 -1.90 8.45
C LYS A 73 -39.91 -0.39 8.46
N LYS A 74 -40.75 0.08 9.42
CA LYS A 74 -40.96 1.52 9.58
C LYS A 74 -39.72 2.25 10.03
N ALA A 75 -38.95 1.68 10.95
CA ALA A 75 -37.71 2.27 11.43
C ALA A 75 -36.67 2.33 10.31
N ASP A 76 -36.55 1.28 9.49
CA ASP A 76 -35.69 1.25 8.32
C ASP A 76 -35.98 2.41 7.32
N ILE A 77 -37.26 2.61 7.01
CA ILE A 77 -37.67 3.76 6.18
C ILE A 77 -37.30 5.10 6.83
N LEU A 78 -37.40 5.23 8.16
CA LEU A 78 -37.02 6.44 8.87
C LEU A 78 -35.51 6.65 8.87
N LEU A 79 -34.72 5.58 8.95
CA LEU A 79 -33.26 5.64 8.81
C LEU A 79 -32.85 6.16 7.43
N ALA A 80 -33.43 5.61 6.36
CA ALA A 80 -33.22 6.09 5.00
C ALA A 80 -33.58 7.59 4.84
N ASN A 81 -34.57 8.06 5.59
CA ASN A 81 -34.98 9.47 5.64
C ASN A 81 -34.16 10.33 6.66
N ARG A 82 -33.12 9.77 7.28
CA ARG A 82 -32.25 10.41 8.29
C ARG A 82 -32.98 10.84 9.57
N GLN A 83 -34.09 10.20 9.88
CA GLN A 83 -34.87 10.44 11.12
C GLN A 83 -34.43 9.47 12.23
N TYR A 84 -33.12 9.48 12.53
CA TYR A 84 -32.42 8.50 13.37
C TYR A 84 -33.02 8.34 14.78
N LYS A 85 -33.42 9.45 15.41
CA LYS A 85 -34.00 9.40 16.79
C LYS A 85 -35.37 8.71 16.82
N GLU A 86 -36.20 9.03 15.83
CA GLU A 86 -37.53 8.42 15.72
C GLU A 86 -37.40 6.94 15.34
N ALA A 87 -36.42 6.59 14.53
CA ALA A 87 -36.11 5.20 14.21
C ALA A 87 -35.68 4.42 15.47
N LEU A 88 -34.79 4.98 16.30
CA LEU A 88 -34.36 4.34 17.55
C LEU A 88 -35.54 4.11 18.51
N ASP A 89 -36.41 5.08 18.65
CA ASP A 89 -37.61 4.92 19.52
C ASP A 89 -38.51 3.78 19.05
N LEU A 90 -38.65 3.56 17.74
CA LEU A 90 -39.40 2.44 17.18
C LEU A 90 -38.65 1.11 17.34
N LEU A 91 -37.35 1.09 17.11
CA LEU A 91 -36.54 -0.12 17.28
C LEU A 91 -36.47 -0.56 18.75
N ASP A 92 -36.49 0.39 19.70
CA ASP A 92 -36.65 0.08 21.12
C ASP A 92 -38.01 -0.56 21.43
N GLN A 93 -39.07 -0.11 20.77
CA GLN A 93 -40.40 -0.75 20.91
C GLN A 93 -40.40 -2.15 20.26
N ALA A 94 -39.79 -2.31 19.08
CA ALA A 94 -39.64 -3.60 18.41
C ALA A 94 -38.88 -4.62 19.28
N THR A 95 -37.84 -4.22 19.98
CA THR A 95 -37.11 -5.10 20.92
C THR A 95 -38.01 -5.61 22.06
N LEU A 96 -38.96 -4.81 22.50
CA LEU A 96 -39.90 -5.26 23.55
C LEU A 96 -40.94 -6.27 23.02
N LEU A 97 -41.19 -6.26 21.71
CA LEU A 97 -42.13 -7.18 21.05
C LEU A 97 -41.41 -8.49 20.67
N ASP A 98 -40.26 -8.37 20.11
CA ASP A 98 -39.38 -9.48 19.73
C ASP A 98 -37.91 -9.09 19.96
N HIS A 99 -37.26 -9.79 20.87
CA HIS A 99 -35.86 -9.57 21.20
C HIS A 99 -34.90 -10.51 20.44
N ALA A 100 -35.44 -11.38 19.60
CA ALA A 100 -34.68 -12.37 18.84
C ALA A 100 -34.56 -12.02 17.33
N ASP A 101 -34.90 -10.80 16.93
CA ASP A 101 -34.76 -10.35 15.55
C ASP A 101 -33.40 -9.59 15.38
N ILE A 102 -32.47 -10.17 14.64
CA ILE A 102 -31.14 -9.61 14.40
C ILE A 102 -31.19 -8.26 13.67
N ASN A 103 -32.12 -8.09 12.72
CA ASN A 103 -32.27 -6.85 11.96
C ASN A 103 -32.51 -5.64 12.86
N ASN A 104 -33.19 -5.86 13.98
CA ASN A 104 -33.43 -4.80 14.95
C ASN A 104 -32.10 -4.28 15.57
N TYR A 105 -31.16 -5.17 15.86
CA TYR A 105 -29.87 -4.80 16.41
C TYR A 105 -28.98 -4.11 15.36
N ILE A 106 -28.98 -4.61 14.11
CA ILE A 106 -28.23 -4.02 13.00
C ILE A 106 -28.72 -2.59 12.72
N LEU A 107 -30.03 -2.39 12.56
CA LEU A 107 -30.60 -1.06 12.31
C LEU A 107 -30.42 -0.11 13.50
N LYS A 108 -30.46 -0.61 14.75
CA LYS A 108 -30.08 0.21 15.91
C LYS A 108 -28.64 0.65 15.87
N THR A 109 -27.76 -0.24 15.49
CA THR A 109 -26.32 0.07 15.33
C THR A 109 -26.15 1.18 14.31
N GLU A 110 -26.76 1.05 13.13
CA GLU A 110 -26.73 2.09 12.08
C GLU A 110 -27.24 3.44 12.61
N ALA A 111 -28.38 3.45 13.30
CA ALA A 111 -28.94 4.66 13.88
C ALA A 111 -28.01 5.30 14.92
N LEU A 112 -27.39 4.50 15.78
CA LEU A 112 -26.46 4.96 16.82
C LEU A 112 -25.19 5.53 16.20
N LEU A 113 -24.64 4.90 15.16
CA LEU A 113 -23.49 5.38 14.42
C LEU A 113 -23.80 6.71 13.73
N ALA A 114 -24.95 6.82 13.06
CA ALA A 114 -25.39 8.06 12.43
C ALA A 114 -25.59 9.22 13.42
N LEU A 115 -25.81 8.91 14.71
CA LEU A 115 -25.90 9.88 15.81
C LEU A 115 -24.59 10.11 16.55
N ASP A 116 -23.47 9.54 16.07
CA ASP A 116 -22.14 9.65 16.71
C ASP A 116 -22.09 9.03 18.13
N MET A 117 -22.91 7.96 18.36
CA MET A 117 -23.05 7.29 19.65
C MET A 117 -22.36 5.92 19.68
N HIS A 118 -21.13 5.90 19.34
CA HIS A 118 -20.31 4.70 19.09
C HIS A 118 -20.25 3.72 20.25
N GLU A 119 -19.90 4.20 21.45
CA GLU A 119 -19.81 3.34 22.62
C GLU A 119 -21.13 2.58 22.87
N LYS A 120 -22.26 3.20 22.50
CA LYS A 120 -23.56 2.53 22.63
C LYS A 120 -23.79 1.49 21.55
N ALA A 121 -23.31 1.74 20.32
CA ALA A 121 -23.38 0.78 19.23
C ALA A 121 -22.56 -0.48 19.56
N VAL A 122 -21.33 -0.29 20.05
CA VAL A 122 -20.48 -1.41 20.49
C VAL A 122 -21.15 -2.21 21.62
N ASN A 123 -21.60 -1.52 22.69
CA ASN A 123 -22.25 -2.20 23.82
C ASN A 123 -23.51 -2.97 23.37
N LEU A 124 -24.30 -2.41 22.47
CA LEU A 124 -25.47 -3.05 21.91
C LEU A 124 -25.14 -4.35 21.19
N LEU A 125 -24.10 -4.32 20.33
CA LEU A 125 -23.67 -5.51 19.60
C LEU A 125 -23.01 -6.54 20.53
N GLU A 126 -22.21 -6.12 21.50
CA GLU A 126 -21.62 -7.02 22.50
C GLU A 126 -22.70 -7.71 23.36
N GLU A 127 -23.76 -7.00 23.70
CA GLU A 127 -24.96 -7.60 24.41
C GLU A 127 -25.70 -8.56 23.47
N ALA A 128 -25.87 -8.19 22.19
CA ALA A 128 -26.55 -9.04 21.21
C ALA A 128 -25.78 -10.34 20.96
N LEU A 129 -24.45 -10.32 20.90
CA LEU A 129 -23.62 -11.52 20.75
C LEU A 129 -23.83 -12.58 21.85
N LEU A 130 -24.43 -12.22 22.98
CA LEU A 130 -24.81 -13.17 24.05
C LEU A 130 -26.15 -13.85 23.80
N LEU A 131 -26.96 -13.36 22.88
CA LEU A 131 -28.32 -13.82 22.60
C LEU A 131 -28.38 -14.70 21.35
N PHE A 132 -27.45 -14.47 20.39
CA PHE A 132 -27.49 -15.13 19.08
C PHE A 132 -26.37 -16.17 18.95
N GLU A 133 -26.62 -17.22 18.15
CA GLU A 133 -25.69 -18.30 17.82
C GLU A 133 -25.68 -18.56 16.31
N GLY A 134 -24.66 -19.28 15.80
CA GLY A 134 -24.55 -19.68 14.39
C GLY A 134 -24.41 -18.50 13.45
N GLU A 135 -25.16 -18.51 12.33
CA GLU A 135 -25.04 -17.50 11.26
C GLU A 135 -25.34 -16.08 11.76
N GLU A 136 -26.34 -15.90 12.61
CA GLU A 136 -26.71 -14.60 13.16
C GLU A 136 -25.59 -14.01 14.04
N LYS A 137 -24.92 -14.83 14.83
CA LYS A 137 -23.74 -14.39 15.61
C LYS A 137 -22.60 -13.94 14.72
N ILE A 138 -22.38 -14.63 13.61
CA ILE A 138 -21.35 -14.27 12.65
C ILE A 138 -21.65 -12.94 11.98
N GLU A 139 -22.89 -12.70 11.60
CA GLU A 139 -23.34 -11.42 11.05
C GLU A 139 -23.11 -10.28 12.04
N LEU A 140 -23.48 -10.46 13.32
CA LEU A 140 -23.20 -9.47 14.37
C LEU A 140 -21.70 -9.24 14.60
N LEU A 141 -20.84 -10.25 14.45
CA LEU A 141 -19.41 -10.10 14.54
C LEU A 141 -18.84 -9.31 13.38
N PHE A 142 -19.37 -9.45 12.16
CA PHE A 142 -19.01 -8.60 11.04
C PHE A 142 -19.43 -7.15 11.26
N GLU A 143 -20.67 -6.92 11.71
CA GLU A 143 -21.13 -5.57 12.06
C GLU A 143 -20.24 -4.93 13.14
N LEU A 144 -19.90 -5.68 14.18
CA LEU A 144 -19.02 -5.21 15.23
C LEU A 144 -17.60 -4.91 14.72
N ALA A 145 -17.10 -5.71 13.78
CA ALA A 145 -15.80 -5.47 13.13
C ALA A 145 -15.85 -4.17 12.31
N ASP A 146 -16.91 -3.92 11.55
CA ASP A 146 -17.07 -2.70 10.75
C ASP A 146 -17.21 -1.46 11.65
N VAL A 147 -17.91 -1.58 12.80
CA VAL A 147 -17.94 -0.52 13.82
C VAL A 147 -16.54 -0.22 14.37
N TYR A 148 -15.75 -1.23 14.70
CA TYR A 148 -14.38 -1.03 15.18
C TYR A 148 -13.45 -0.47 14.11
N ASP A 149 -13.66 -0.79 12.82
CA ASP A 149 -12.90 -0.20 11.71
C ASP A 149 -13.17 1.31 11.59
N ASP A 150 -14.44 1.73 11.65
CA ASP A 150 -14.83 3.13 11.64
C ASP A 150 -14.22 3.94 12.79
N TYR A 151 -13.89 3.26 13.91
CA TYR A 151 -13.25 3.87 15.10
C TYR A 151 -11.73 3.72 15.14
N GLU A 152 -11.13 3.16 14.10
CA GLU A 152 -9.70 2.89 14.05
C GLU A 152 -9.20 1.98 15.20
N ASP A 153 -10.09 1.15 15.80
CA ASP A 153 -9.71 0.11 16.78
C ASP A 153 -9.42 -1.23 16.05
N PHE A 154 -8.37 -1.21 15.27
CA PHE A 154 -8.02 -2.30 14.35
C PHE A 154 -7.63 -3.61 15.05
N ASP A 155 -7.17 -3.54 16.29
CA ASP A 155 -6.91 -4.74 17.10
C ASP A 155 -8.20 -5.52 17.36
N LYS A 156 -9.29 -4.81 17.63
CA LYS A 156 -10.61 -5.43 17.86
C LYS A 156 -11.23 -5.94 16.56
N VAL A 157 -10.99 -5.26 15.43
CA VAL A 157 -11.40 -5.80 14.11
C VAL A 157 -10.78 -7.19 13.90
N PHE A 158 -9.48 -7.32 14.16
CA PHE A 158 -8.82 -8.63 14.09
C PHE A 158 -9.43 -9.65 15.06
N ASP A 159 -9.76 -9.25 16.28
CA ASP A 159 -10.37 -10.15 17.26
C ASP A 159 -11.75 -10.64 16.82
N CYS A 160 -12.60 -9.78 16.25
CA CYS A 160 -13.91 -10.17 15.70
C CYS A 160 -13.74 -11.20 14.56
N LEU A 161 -12.85 -10.91 13.60
CA LEU A 161 -12.59 -11.82 12.47
C LEU A 161 -12.00 -13.15 12.92
N LYS A 162 -11.17 -13.13 13.96
CA LYS A 162 -10.64 -14.35 14.57
C LYS A 162 -11.75 -15.18 15.20
N LEU A 163 -12.69 -14.56 15.93
CA LEU A 163 -13.83 -15.26 16.52
C LEU A 163 -14.72 -15.90 15.45
N ILE A 164 -14.96 -15.20 14.33
CA ILE A 164 -15.70 -15.78 13.20
C ILE A 164 -14.97 -17.04 12.69
N LEU A 165 -13.66 -16.99 12.52
CA LEU A 165 -12.88 -18.14 12.04
C LEU A 165 -12.71 -19.26 13.08
N GLU A 166 -12.88 -18.98 14.36
CA GLU A 166 -12.94 -20.01 15.41
C GLU A 166 -14.29 -20.76 15.37
N ASP A 167 -15.39 -20.09 15.03
CA ASP A 167 -16.72 -20.68 14.87
C ASP A 167 -16.90 -21.28 13.46
N GLU A 168 -16.48 -20.59 12.40
CA GLU A 168 -16.53 -21.02 10.98
C GLU A 168 -15.17 -20.92 10.30
N PRO A 169 -14.31 -21.95 10.42
CA PRO A 169 -12.95 -21.92 9.88
C PRO A 169 -12.83 -21.76 8.37
N ASN A 170 -13.90 -22.04 7.62
CA ASN A 170 -13.97 -21.88 6.16
C ASN A 170 -14.72 -20.62 5.70
N ASN A 171 -15.02 -19.70 6.60
CA ASN A 171 -15.70 -18.45 6.21
C ASN A 171 -14.77 -17.62 5.30
N GLU A 172 -15.10 -17.59 4.01
CA GLU A 172 -14.26 -16.97 2.98
C GLU A 172 -14.08 -15.47 3.24
N GLU A 173 -15.15 -14.77 3.63
CA GLU A 173 -15.10 -13.32 3.87
C GLU A 173 -14.17 -12.99 5.03
N ALA A 174 -14.27 -13.72 6.13
CA ALA A 174 -13.37 -13.54 7.27
C ALA A 174 -11.91 -13.86 6.91
N LEU A 175 -11.67 -14.93 6.11
CA LEU A 175 -10.32 -15.27 5.62
C LEU A 175 -9.74 -14.17 4.73
N TYR A 176 -10.54 -13.53 3.88
CA TYR A 176 -10.07 -12.40 3.06
C TYR A 176 -9.77 -11.17 3.93
N LYS A 177 -10.69 -10.79 4.81
CA LYS A 177 -10.55 -9.60 5.66
C LYS A 177 -9.37 -9.75 6.65
N ILE A 178 -9.22 -10.88 7.33
CA ILE A 178 -8.20 -11.07 8.37
C ILE A 178 -6.75 -10.98 7.85
N CYS A 179 -6.51 -11.33 6.58
CA CYS A 179 -5.19 -11.19 5.97
C CYS A 179 -4.69 -9.73 6.01
N PHE A 180 -5.55 -8.80 5.62
CA PHE A 180 -5.26 -7.38 5.65
C PHE A 180 -5.01 -6.89 7.07
N TRP A 181 -5.90 -7.23 8.00
CA TRP A 181 -5.81 -6.78 9.39
C TRP A 181 -4.63 -7.39 10.14
N THR A 182 -4.22 -8.61 9.78
CA THR A 182 -2.98 -9.23 10.30
C THR A 182 -1.75 -8.37 9.98
N ASP A 183 -1.62 -7.93 8.73
CA ASP A 183 -0.50 -7.09 8.28
C ASP A 183 -0.55 -5.71 8.94
N PHE A 184 -1.74 -5.13 9.05
CA PHE A 184 -1.94 -3.79 9.58
C PHE A 184 -1.63 -3.70 11.08
N THR A 185 -2.13 -4.65 11.87
CA THR A 185 -1.92 -4.72 13.33
C THR A 185 -0.59 -5.36 13.72
N GLY A 186 0.05 -6.06 12.77
CA GLY A 186 1.28 -6.81 13.03
C GLY A 186 1.10 -8.09 13.86
N ARG A 187 -0.14 -8.57 14.06
CA ARG A 187 -0.49 -9.77 14.86
C ARG A 187 -0.16 -11.09 14.15
N ASN A 188 0.99 -11.13 13.45
CA ASN A 188 1.41 -12.26 12.62
C ASN A 188 1.52 -13.58 13.40
N GLU A 189 2.01 -13.57 14.63
CA GLU A 189 2.17 -14.81 15.42
C GLU A 189 0.83 -15.44 15.80
N GLU A 190 -0.19 -14.61 16.06
CA GLU A 190 -1.54 -15.11 16.36
C GLU A 190 -2.20 -15.65 15.10
N SER A 191 -2.06 -14.93 13.99
CA SER A 191 -2.55 -15.37 12.69
C SER A 191 -1.93 -16.70 12.26
N ILE A 192 -0.61 -16.92 12.52
CA ILE A 192 0.04 -18.21 12.26
C ILE A 192 -0.63 -19.32 13.05
N ARG A 193 -0.90 -19.15 14.35
CA ARG A 193 -1.54 -20.17 15.17
C ARG A 193 -2.95 -20.49 14.68
N LEU A 194 -3.74 -19.45 14.39
CA LEU A 194 -5.09 -19.59 13.88
C LEU A 194 -5.11 -20.38 12.57
N HIS A 195 -4.33 -19.96 11.57
CA HIS A 195 -4.36 -20.60 10.25
C HIS A 195 -3.74 -22.02 10.28
N GLN A 196 -2.78 -22.30 11.17
CA GLN A 196 -2.31 -23.67 11.39
C GLN A 196 -3.40 -24.58 11.94
N GLN A 197 -4.28 -24.09 12.83
CA GLN A 197 -5.44 -24.84 13.31
C GLN A 197 -6.44 -25.09 12.18
N ILE A 198 -6.78 -24.04 11.42
CA ILE A 198 -7.69 -24.15 10.27
C ILE A 198 -7.17 -25.19 9.25
N ILE A 199 -5.89 -25.15 8.91
CA ILE A 199 -5.28 -26.07 7.94
C ILE A 199 -5.26 -27.51 8.46
N ASN A 200 -5.14 -27.75 9.77
CA ASN A 200 -5.21 -29.10 10.33
C ASN A 200 -6.57 -29.74 10.09
N ASP A 201 -7.65 -28.95 10.19
CA ASP A 201 -9.01 -29.43 10.00
C ASP A 201 -9.44 -29.36 8.53
N PHE A 202 -8.97 -28.34 7.82
CA PHE A 202 -9.31 -28.04 6.41
C PHE A 202 -8.06 -27.90 5.56
N PRO A 203 -7.31 -28.99 5.26
CA PRO A 203 -6.00 -28.92 4.59
C PRO A 203 -6.07 -28.43 3.13
N TYR A 204 -7.25 -28.41 2.53
CA TYR A 204 -7.48 -27.95 1.15
C TYR A 204 -8.06 -26.52 1.08
N ASN A 205 -7.97 -25.74 2.13
CA ASN A 205 -8.36 -24.35 2.13
C ASN A 205 -7.17 -23.47 1.66
N GLU A 206 -7.20 -23.00 0.41
CA GLU A 206 -6.13 -22.21 -0.21
C GLU A 206 -5.94 -20.85 0.46
N LEU A 207 -7.03 -20.23 0.95
CA LEU A 207 -6.96 -18.95 1.65
C LEU A 207 -6.26 -19.08 3.01
N ALA A 208 -6.51 -20.17 3.74
CA ALA A 208 -5.84 -20.41 5.01
C ALA A 208 -4.33 -20.61 4.81
N TRP A 209 -3.90 -21.36 3.78
CA TRP A 209 -2.50 -21.48 3.40
C TRP A 209 -1.88 -20.16 2.98
N PHE A 210 -2.62 -19.35 2.21
CA PHE A 210 -2.17 -18.03 1.78
C PHE A 210 -1.98 -17.10 2.98
N ASN A 211 -2.92 -17.06 3.92
CA ASN A 211 -2.86 -16.22 5.11
C ASN A 211 -1.74 -16.65 6.06
N LEU A 212 -1.51 -17.96 6.22
CA LEU A 212 -0.36 -18.49 6.94
C LEU A 212 0.95 -18.01 6.30
N ALA A 213 1.03 -18.06 4.98
CA ALA A 213 2.21 -17.63 4.24
C ALA A 213 2.42 -16.10 4.37
N SER A 214 1.37 -15.29 4.27
CA SER A 214 1.41 -13.85 4.47
C SER A 214 1.94 -13.50 5.87
N SER A 215 1.44 -14.20 6.89
CA SER A 215 1.91 -14.02 8.27
C SER A 215 3.38 -14.39 8.46
N TYR A 216 3.86 -15.46 7.82
CA TYR A 216 5.30 -15.75 7.78
C TYR A 216 6.11 -14.67 7.07
N GLN A 217 5.58 -14.09 5.99
CA GLN A 217 6.21 -13.00 5.26
C GLN A 217 6.29 -11.73 6.12
N GLY A 218 5.25 -11.40 6.88
CA GLY A 218 5.23 -10.29 7.84
C GLY A 218 6.35 -10.42 8.89
N LEU A 219 6.61 -11.63 9.37
CA LEU A 219 7.75 -11.96 10.25
C LEU A 219 9.09 -12.10 9.51
N LYS A 220 9.15 -11.85 8.20
CA LYS A 220 10.33 -12.01 7.34
C LYS A 220 10.90 -13.44 7.27
N LEU A 221 10.06 -14.41 7.55
CA LEU A 221 10.38 -15.84 7.44
C LEU A 221 10.08 -16.33 6.00
N TYR A 222 10.79 -15.72 5.03
CA TYR A 222 10.47 -15.84 3.61
C TYR A 222 10.49 -17.26 3.07
N GLU A 223 11.38 -18.15 3.55
CA GLU A 223 11.41 -19.56 3.15
C GLU A 223 10.11 -20.29 3.56
N LYS A 224 9.66 -20.09 4.80
CA LYS A 224 8.38 -20.67 5.26
C LYS A 224 7.18 -20.08 4.53
N ALA A 225 7.23 -18.78 4.21
CA ALA A 225 6.19 -18.13 3.43
C ALA A 225 6.08 -18.77 2.03
N ILE A 226 7.21 -19.00 1.36
CA ILE A 226 7.24 -19.63 0.03
C ILE A 226 6.65 -21.03 0.10
N ASP A 227 7.04 -21.85 1.08
CA ASP A 227 6.51 -23.19 1.23
C ASP A 227 4.98 -23.16 1.40
N ALA A 228 4.45 -22.29 2.26
CA ALA A 228 3.02 -22.19 2.48
C ALA A 228 2.26 -21.62 1.25
N TYR A 229 2.80 -20.61 0.55
CA TYR A 229 2.22 -20.14 -0.72
C TYR A 229 2.20 -21.25 -1.79
N GLN A 230 3.21 -22.11 -1.84
CA GLN A 230 3.23 -23.25 -2.76
C GLN A 230 2.10 -24.24 -2.46
N TYR A 231 1.72 -24.46 -1.20
CA TYR A 231 0.52 -25.24 -0.87
C TYR A 231 -0.75 -24.56 -1.36
N ALA A 232 -0.90 -23.26 -1.17
CA ALA A 232 -2.05 -22.52 -1.71
C ALA A 232 -2.16 -22.67 -3.24
N ILE A 233 -1.04 -22.55 -3.95
CA ILE A 233 -0.98 -22.71 -5.42
C ILE A 233 -1.26 -24.16 -5.84
N ALA A 234 -0.83 -25.16 -5.04
CA ALA A 234 -1.11 -26.55 -5.34
C ALA A 234 -2.62 -26.88 -5.24
N ILE A 235 -3.37 -26.13 -4.45
CA ILE A 235 -4.82 -26.24 -4.33
C ILE A 235 -5.51 -25.45 -5.46
N ASP A 236 -5.14 -24.18 -5.64
CA ASP A 236 -5.60 -23.35 -6.76
C ASP A 236 -4.41 -22.84 -7.60
N GLU A 237 -4.19 -23.47 -8.75
CA GLU A 237 -3.10 -23.09 -9.68
C GLU A 237 -3.28 -21.69 -10.28
N LYS A 238 -4.49 -21.12 -10.22
CA LYS A 238 -4.80 -19.79 -10.74
C LYS A 238 -4.73 -18.69 -9.69
N PHE A 239 -4.34 -19.01 -8.48
CA PHE A 239 -4.24 -18.04 -7.39
C PHE A 239 -3.07 -17.07 -7.63
N ASP A 240 -3.33 -16.02 -8.39
CA ASP A 240 -2.32 -15.06 -8.85
C ASP A 240 -1.67 -14.27 -7.71
N TYR A 241 -2.42 -13.95 -6.63
CA TYR A 241 -1.88 -13.31 -5.43
C TYR A 241 -0.78 -14.15 -4.75
N ALA A 242 -0.94 -15.47 -4.72
CA ALA A 242 0.08 -16.36 -4.14
C ALA A 242 1.35 -16.37 -5.01
N HIS A 243 1.22 -16.43 -6.34
CA HIS A 243 2.34 -16.30 -7.27
C HIS A 243 3.07 -14.95 -7.14
N ARG A 244 2.31 -13.86 -6.96
CA ARG A 244 2.86 -12.51 -6.75
C ARG A 244 3.69 -12.45 -5.47
N ASN A 245 3.14 -12.94 -4.36
CA ASN A 245 3.80 -12.90 -3.06
C ASN A 245 5.03 -13.83 -2.99
N ILE A 246 4.99 -15.00 -3.63
CA ILE A 246 6.20 -15.83 -3.84
C ILE A 246 7.27 -15.05 -4.59
N GLY A 247 6.90 -14.33 -5.64
CA GLY A 247 7.82 -13.48 -6.40
C GLY A 247 8.49 -12.42 -5.51
N ASP A 248 7.73 -11.73 -4.66
CA ASP A 248 8.31 -10.77 -3.69
C ASP A 248 9.21 -11.47 -2.67
N ALA A 249 8.78 -12.58 -2.09
CA ALA A 249 9.59 -13.35 -1.14
C ALA A 249 10.93 -13.79 -1.76
N TYR A 250 10.94 -14.26 -3.00
CA TYR A 250 12.18 -14.57 -3.73
C TYR A 250 13.05 -13.33 -3.97
N ILE A 251 12.47 -12.16 -4.29
CA ILE A 251 13.21 -10.91 -4.40
C ILE A 251 13.89 -10.56 -3.07
N ARG A 252 13.20 -10.70 -1.95
CA ARG A 252 13.75 -10.46 -0.60
C ARG A 252 14.90 -11.39 -0.28
N LEU A 253 14.82 -12.64 -0.70
CA LEU A 253 15.90 -13.64 -0.60
C LEU A 253 17.00 -13.48 -1.67
N ARG A 254 16.88 -12.51 -2.58
CA ARG A 254 17.76 -12.29 -3.74
C ARG A 254 17.83 -13.48 -4.72
N LYS A 255 16.83 -14.34 -4.70
CA LYS A 255 16.64 -15.45 -5.65
C LYS A 255 15.91 -14.92 -6.90
N TYR A 256 16.63 -14.10 -7.70
CA TYR A 256 16.00 -13.32 -8.77
C TYR A 256 15.51 -14.16 -9.95
N LYS A 257 16.07 -15.34 -10.19
CA LYS A 257 15.59 -16.22 -11.27
C LYS A 257 14.25 -16.83 -10.92
N GLU A 258 14.12 -17.36 -9.72
CA GLU A 258 12.90 -17.93 -9.17
C GLU A 258 11.80 -16.86 -9.05
N ALA A 259 12.19 -15.64 -8.68
CA ALA A 259 11.26 -14.51 -8.65
C ALA A 259 10.69 -14.19 -10.04
N ILE A 260 11.52 -14.22 -11.10
CA ILE A 260 11.07 -13.99 -12.47
C ILE A 260 10.06 -15.05 -12.89
N GLU A 261 10.33 -16.33 -12.61
CA GLU A 261 9.43 -17.44 -12.98
C GLU A 261 8.06 -17.27 -12.32
N ALA A 262 8.02 -16.96 -11.02
CA ALA A 262 6.78 -16.73 -10.29
C ALA A 262 6.01 -15.50 -10.83
N LEU A 263 6.70 -14.37 -11.05
CA LEU A 263 6.07 -13.15 -11.54
C LEU A 263 5.62 -13.24 -13.00
N LEU A 264 6.31 -14.03 -13.83
CA LEU A 264 5.84 -14.31 -15.21
C LEU A 264 4.52 -15.07 -15.17
N LYS A 265 4.36 -16.00 -14.23
CA LYS A 265 3.09 -16.71 -14.06
C LYS A 265 1.94 -15.77 -13.74
N VAL A 266 2.15 -14.75 -12.92
CA VAL A 266 1.14 -13.70 -12.67
C VAL A 266 0.72 -13.02 -13.98
N THR A 267 1.68 -12.71 -14.88
CA THR A 267 1.36 -12.06 -16.18
C THR A 267 0.62 -12.95 -17.16
N GLU A 268 0.61 -14.27 -16.94
CA GLU A 268 -0.18 -15.24 -17.71
C GLU A 268 -1.61 -15.36 -17.16
N LEU A 269 -1.77 -15.27 -15.83
CA LEU A 269 -3.04 -15.48 -15.14
C LEU A 269 -3.92 -14.23 -15.13
N SER A 270 -3.32 -13.06 -14.98
CA SER A 270 -4.03 -11.79 -14.85
C SER A 270 -3.52 -10.73 -15.83
N LYS A 271 -4.27 -9.62 -15.95
CA LYS A 271 -3.84 -8.50 -16.80
C LYS A 271 -2.49 -7.94 -16.29
N PRO A 272 -1.53 -7.68 -17.19
CA PRO A 272 -0.23 -7.17 -16.79
C PRO A 272 -0.32 -5.85 -16.06
N GLU A 273 0.10 -5.82 -14.80
CA GLU A 273 0.18 -4.62 -13.99
C GLU A 273 1.58 -3.98 -14.09
N PRO A 274 1.67 -2.63 -14.09
CA PRO A 274 2.97 -1.94 -14.12
C PRO A 274 3.93 -2.40 -13.02
N VAL A 275 3.41 -2.64 -11.80
CA VAL A 275 4.20 -3.05 -10.63
C VAL A 275 4.86 -4.42 -10.84
N ILE A 276 4.13 -5.39 -11.39
CA ILE A 276 4.66 -6.73 -11.68
C ILE A 276 5.72 -6.67 -12.77
N LEU A 277 5.47 -5.93 -13.85
CA LEU A 277 6.44 -5.74 -14.93
C LEU A 277 7.70 -5.02 -14.44
N GLU A 278 7.55 -4.05 -13.54
CA GLU A 278 8.66 -3.36 -12.89
C GLU A 278 9.48 -4.31 -12.02
N ALA A 279 8.83 -5.17 -11.23
CA ALA A 279 9.48 -6.17 -10.40
C ALA A 279 10.27 -7.19 -11.23
N ILE A 280 9.71 -7.67 -12.36
CA ILE A 280 10.44 -8.54 -13.30
C ILE A 280 11.65 -7.80 -13.87
N GLY A 281 11.46 -6.54 -14.31
CA GLY A 281 12.55 -5.70 -14.81
C GLY A 281 13.65 -5.50 -13.77
N HIS A 282 13.29 -5.28 -12.50
CA HIS A 282 14.24 -5.19 -11.39
C HIS A 282 15.04 -6.48 -11.19
N CYS A 283 14.41 -7.63 -11.25
CA CYS A 283 15.09 -8.92 -11.14
C CYS A 283 16.12 -9.11 -12.27
N TYR A 284 15.76 -8.79 -13.52
CA TYR A 284 16.70 -8.83 -14.64
C TYR A 284 17.84 -7.82 -14.49
N ASP A 285 17.59 -6.62 -13.96
CA ASP A 285 18.64 -5.63 -13.67
C ASP A 285 19.63 -6.18 -12.63
N LYS A 286 19.15 -6.80 -11.54
CA LYS A 286 20.02 -7.45 -10.53
C LYS A 286 20.82 -8.61 -11.10
N LEU A 287 20.28 -9.33 -12.06
CA LEU A 287 21.00 -10.35 -12.81
C LEU A 287 21.92 -9.78 -13.90
N LYS A 288 22.01 -8.45 -14.01
CA LYS A 288 22.78 -7.71 -15.04
C LYS A 288 22.34 -8.01 -16.47
N ASN A 289 21.14 -8.54 -16.66
CA ASN A 289 20.53 -8.69 -17.97
C ASN A 289 19.76 -7.40 -18.33
N TYR A 290 20.53 -6.37 -18.64
CA TYR A 290 20.00 -5.01 -18.85
C TYR A 290 19.03 -4.92 -20.05
N ALA A 291 19.22 -5.74 -21.05
CA ALA A 291 18.33 -5.77 -22.23
C ALA A 291 16.92 -6.23 -21.85
N GLN A 292 16.81 -7.33 -21.08
CA GLN A 292 15.52 -7.81 -20.57
C GLN A 292 14.92 -6.86 -19.53
N ALA A 293 15.74 -6.30 -18.65
CA ALA A 293 15.28 -5.29 -17.69
C ALA A 293 14.59 -4.11 -18.42
N ARG A 294 15.24 -3.56 -19.46
CA ARG A 294 14.64 -2.49 -20.27
C ARG A 294 13.37 -2.90 -21.01
N PHE A 295 13.30 -4.14 -21.47
CA PHE A 295 12.11 -4.65 -22.12
C PHE A 295 10.90 -4.61 -21.18
N TYR A 296 11.05 -5.11 -19.95
CA TYR A 296 9.97 -5.12 -18.97
C TYR A 296 9.66 -3.73 -18.42
N TYR A 297 10.66 -2.90 -18.14
CA TYR A 297 10.41 -1.50 -17.75
C TYR A 297 9.68 -0.72 -18.84
N ARG A 298 9.99 -0.94 -20.14
CA ARG A 298 9.23 -0.32 -21.24
C ARG A 298 7.80 -0.83 -21.31
N LYS A 299 7.55 -2.12 -21.11
CA LYS A 299 6.17 -2.62 -20.98
C LYS A 299 5.42 -1.88 -19.86
N ALA A 300 6.04 -1.69 -18.72
CA ALA A 300 5.46 -0.92 -17.63
C ALA A 300 5.20 0.55 -18.01
N THR A 301 6.13 1.23 -18.74
CA THR A 301 5.92 2.61 -19.20
C THR A 301 4.83 2.74 -20.26
N HIS A 302 4.49 1.68 -21.01
CA HIS A 302 3.37 1.72 -21.93
C HIS A 302 2.01 1.76 -21.21
N ILE A 303 1.93 1.17 -20.02
CA ILE A 303 0.72 1.19 -19.20
C ILE A 303 0.68 2.47 -18.36
N ASN A 304 1.78 2.80 -17.68
CA ASN A 304 1.92 4.02 -16.88
C ASN A 304 2.95 4.97 -17.51
N LYS A 305 2.47 5.87 -18.38
CA LYS A 305 3.31 6.79 -19.15
C LYS A 305 3.89 7.95 -18.34
N GLU A 306 3.30 8.23 -17.19
CA GLU A 306 3.67 9.39 -16.34
C GLU A 306 4.63 9.02 -15.20
N ASP A 307 5.00 7.77 -15.07
CA ASP A 307 5.93 7.33 -14.05
C ASP A 307 7.38 7.65 -14.41
N SER A 308 7.88 8.77 -13.91
CA SER A 308 9.27 9.21 -14.09
C SER A 308 10.30 8.20 -13.55
N LYS A 309 9.93 7.41 -12.53
CA LYS A 309 10.84 6.42 -11.91
C LYS A 309 11.17 5.28 -12.86
N LEU A 310 10.23 4.86 -13.70
CA LEU A 310 10.48 3.82 -14.71
C LEU A 310 11.51 4.28 -15.75
N PHE A 311 11.40 5.53 -16.23
CA PHE A 311 12.40 6.11 -17.13
C PHE A 311 13.78 6.22 -16.48
N TYR A 312 13.83 6.57 -15.20
CA TYR A 312 15.08 6.56 -14.42
C TYR A 312 15.68 5.16 -14.32
N LYS A 313 14.86 4.12 -14.04
CA LYS A 313 15.34 2.72 -14.01
C LYS A 313 15.88 2.27 -15.37
N ILE A 314 15.21 2.61 -16.46
CA ILE A 314 15.71 2.37 -17.81
C ILE A 314 17.08 3.07 -18.02
N ALA A 315 17.18 4.33 -17.61
CA ALA A 315 18.42 5.09 -17.71
C ALA A 315 19.57 4.44 -16.91
N CYS A 316 19.29 3.97 -15.67
CA CYS A 316 20.28 3.25 -14.86
C CYS A 316 20.83 2.01 -15.58
N THR A 317 19.98 1.27 -16.32
CA THR A 317 20.46 0.11 -17.10
C THR A 317 21.42 0.54 -18.24
N TYR A 318 21.12 1.64 -18.93
CA TYR A 318 22.02 2.19 -19.96
C TYR A 318 23.32 2.73 -19.35
N PHE A 319 23.24 3.36 -18.18
CA PHE A 319 24.41 3.82 -17.43
C PHE A 319 25.37 2.66 -17.08
N ASN A 320 24.82 1.55 -16.59
CA ASN A 320 25.59 0.35 -16.26
C ASN A 320 26.28 -0.28 -17.49
N GLU A 321 25.69 -0.13 -18.68
CA GLU A 321 26.30 -0.53 -19.95
C GLU A 321 27.20 0.55 -20.57
N LYS A 322 27.39 1.68 -19.91
CA LYS A 322 28.18 2.84 -20.39
C LYS A 322 27.63 3.47 -21.69
N GLN A 323 26.32 3.31 -21.92
CA GLN A 323 25.60 3.92 -23.05
C GLN A 323 25.11 5.32 -22.64
N TRP A 324 26.05 6.26 -22.50
CA TRP A 324 25.81 7.57 -21.87
C TRP A 324 24.74 8.41 -22.55
N GLU A 325 24.73 8.43 -23.90
CA GLU A 325 23.74 9.19 -24.68
C GLU A 325 22.33 8.65 -24.50
N SER A 326 22.17 7.31 -24.55
CA SER A 326 20.89 6.65 -24.32
C SER A 326 20.39 6.88 -22.89
N CYS A 327 21.32 6.83 -21.93
CA CYS A 327 21.01 7.16 -20.53
C CYS A 327 20.51 8.59 -20.40
N ALA A 328 21.25 9.58 -20.93
CA ALA A 328 20.87 10.99 -20.87
C ALA A 328 19.47 11.25 -21.45
N LYS A 329 19.17 10.64 -22.62
CA LYS A 329 17.84 10.74 -23.25
C LYS A 329 16.70 10.26 -22.35
N GLN A 330 16.90 9.14 -21.63
CA GLN A 330 15.88 8.61 -20.74
C GLN A 330 15.71 9.49 -19.48
N ILE A 331 16.81 10.00 -18.94
CA ILE A 331 16.76 10.93 -17.80
C ILE A 331 16.10 12.26 -18.19
N GLU A 332 16.37 12.79 -19.38
CA GLU A 332 15.71 13.99 -19.88
C GLU A 332 14.18 13.77 -19.99
N THR A 333 13.76 12.55 -20.36
CA THR A 333 12.33 12.19 -20.34
C THR A 333 11.79 12.14 -18.90
N ALA A 334 12.51 11.52 -17.97
CA ALA A 334 12.12 11.49 -16.56
C ALA A 334 12.01 12.90 -15.96
N LEU A 335 12.94 13.82 -16.31
CA LEU A 335 12.93 15.21 -15.86
C LEU A 335 11.78 16.03 -16.45
N LYS A 336 11.28 15.71 -17.64
CA LYS A 336 10.07 16.35 -18.20
C LYS A 336 8.83 16.02 -17.38
N LEU A 337 8.79 14.81 -16.81
CA LEU A 337 7.69 14.35 -15.96
C LEU A 337 7.83 14.86 -14.52
N GLN A 338 9.05 14.85 -14.00
CA GLN A 338 9.36 15.27 -12.64
C GLN A 338 10.62 16.11 -12.58
N THR A 339 10.48 17.43 -12.60
CA THR A 339 11.59 18.39 -12.67
C THR A 339 12.36 18.55 -11.35
N ARG A 340 11.76 18.22 -10.20
CA ARG A 340 12.37 18.43 -8.87
C ARG A 340 12.92 17.12 -8.26
N HIS A 341 13.84 16.46 -8.98
CA HIS A 341 14.44 15.21 -8.49
C HIS A 341 15.97 15.24 -8.59
N ALA A 342 16.65 15.42 -7.46
CA ALA A 342 18.11 15.61 -7.42
C ALA A 342 18.90 14.43 -8.04
N GLU A 343 18.43 13.19 -7.83
CA GLU A 343 19.12 12.00 -8.36
C GLU A 343 19.08 11.92 -9.89
N TYR A 344 18.02 12.44 -10.52
CA TYR A 344 17.96 12.51 -11.98
C TYR A 344 19.00 13.48 -12.53
N TYR A 345 19.15 14.64 -11.91
CA TYR A 345 20.18 15.60 -12.28
C TYR A 345 21.60 15.07 -12.03
N LEU A 346 21.83 14.31 -10.95
CA LEU A 346 23.12 13.66 -10.72
C LEU A 346 23.47 12.69 -11.84
N LEU A 347 22.54 11.81 -12.21
CA LEU A 347 22.76 10.84 -13.27
C LEU A 347 22.93 11.51 -14.64
N LEU A 348 22.16 12.58 -14.91
CA LEU A 348 22.32 13.38 -16.13
C LEU A 348 23.70 14.03 -16.19
N GLY A 349 24.14 14.64 -15.09
CA GLY A 349 25.45 15.26 -14.98
C GLY A 349 26.58 14.28 -15.23
N GLU A 350 26.52 13.07 -14.67
CA GLU A 350 27.53 12.02 -14.94
C GLU A 350 27.54 11.61 -16.43
N CYS A 351 26.35 11.44 -17.04
CA CYS A 351 26.29 11.14 -18.48
C CYS A 351 26.86 12.25 -19.33
N LYS A 352 26.53 13.51 -19.03
CA LYS A 352 27.07 14.68 -19.76
C LYS A 352 28.60 14.84 -19.58
N MET A 353 29.10 14.53 -18.39
CA MET A 353 30.54 14.51 -18.12
C MET A 353 31.28 13.45 -18.96
N GLN A 354 30.70 12.22 -19.02
CA GLN A 354 31.30 11.13 -19.81
C GLN A 354 31.23 11.37 -21.33
N THR A 355 30.27 12.14 -21.80
CA THR A 355 30.13 12.52 -23.23
C THR A 355 30.86 13.81 -23.59
N GLY A 356 31.55 14.44 -22.63
CA GLY A 356 32.35 15.66 -22.88
C GLY A 356 31.55 16.97 -22.86
N PHE A 357 30.23 16.93 -22.57
CA PHE A 357 29.39 18.15 -22.44
C PHE A 357 29.53 18.77 -21.05
N ILE A 358 30.74 19.24 -20.73
CA ILE A 358 31.11 19.65 -19.38
C ILE A 358 30.25 20.75 -18.80
N ASN A 359 29.94 21.80 -19.56
CA ASN A 359 29.07 22.89 -19.07
C ASN A 359 27.68 22.39 -18.70
N GLN A 360 27.15 21.42 -19.48
CA GLN A 360 25.83 20.79 -19.15
C GLN A 360 25.93 19.90 -17.91
N ALA A 361 27.07 19.23 -17.70
CA ALA A 361 27.33 18.45 -16.50
C ALA A 361 27.35 19.35 -15.24
N ILE A 362 28.10 20.47 -15.28
CA ILE A 362 28.16 21.45 -14.20
C ILE A 362 26.74 21.97 -13.86
N ASN A 363 25.97 22.38 -14.88
CA ASN A 363 24.60 22.85 -14.67
C ASN A 363 23.73 21.78 -14.02
N SER A 364 23.84 20.53 -14.47
CA SER A 364 23.07 19.42 -13.89
C SER A 364 23.45 19.15 -12.43
N PHE A 365 24.76 19.12 -12.10
CA PHE A 365 25.20 18.95 -10.73
C PHE A 365 24.82 20.13 -9.84
N SER A 366 24.85 21.36 -10.35
CA SER A 366 24.40 22.55 -9.63
C SER A 366 22.90 22.47 -9.29
N GLU A 367 22.06 22.00 -10.22
CA GLU A 367 20.65 21.76 -9.95
C GLU A 367 20.42 20.66 -8.89
N ALA A 368 21.22 19.58 -8.93
CA ALA A 368 21.15 18.54 -7.91
C ALA A 368 21.49 19.09 -6.50
N VAL A 369 22.52 19.93 -6.41
CA VAL A 369 22.91 20.62 -5.16
C VAL A 369 21.81 21.58 -4.72
N ARG A 370 21.25 22.37 -5.61
CA ARG A 370 20.16 23.30 -5.31
C ARG A 370 18.93 22.60 -4.73
N LEU A 371 18.59 21.43 -5.26
CA LEU A 371 17.43 20.64 -4.80
C LEU A 371 17.68 19.94 -3.46
N ARG A 372 18.89 19.47 -3.20
CA ARG A 372 19.28 18.78 -1.96
C ARG A 372 20.61 19.28 -1.41
N PRO A 373 20.68 20.51 -0.88
CA PRO A 373 21.96 21.14 -0.51
C PRO A 373 22.70 20.43 0.64
N LYS A 374 22.00 19.70 1.52
CA LYS A 374 22.63 18.91 2.59
C LYS A 374 23.19 17.57 2.12
N ASN A 375 22.89 17.13 0.90
CA ASN A 375 23.41 15.87 0.35
C ASN A 375 24.82 16.09 -0.21
N SER A 376 25.82 15.37 0.37
CA SER A 376 27.20 15.46 -0.06
C SER A 376 27.45 15.00 -1.51
N ASN A 377 26.69 14.03 -2.01
CA ASN A 377 26.93 13.44 -3.34
C ASN A 377 26.83 14.48 -4.45
N GLY A 378 25.87 15.44 -4.34
CA GLY A 378 25.73 16.53 -5.30
C GLY A 378 26.99 17.41 -5.33
N TRP A 379 27.43 17.83 -4.16
CA TRP A 379 28.63 18.65 -4.02
C TRP A 379 29.89 17.92 -4.50
N GLU A 380 30.06 16.64 -4.16
CA GLU A 380 31.19 15.84 -4.60
C GLU A 380 31.22 15.75 -6.12
N ALA A 381 30.10 15.49 -6.78
CA ALA A 381 30.03 15.43 -8.23
C ALA A 381 30.34 16.78 -8.89
N LEU A 382 29.77 17.87 -8.37
CA LEU A 382 30.02 19.23 -8.86
C LEU A 382 31.48 19.61 -8.72
N ILE A 383 32.05 19.47 -7.53
CA ILE A 383 33.45 19.83 -7.23
C ILE A 383 34.42 19.00 -8.09
N ARG A 384 34.21 17.69 -8.21
CA ARG A 384 35.00 16.82 -9.07
C ARG A 384 34.95 17.26 -10.54
N CYS A 385 33.75 17.60 -11.04
CA CYS A 385 33.59 18.07 -12.41
C CYS A 385 34.34 19.38 -12.64
N VAL A 386 34.17 20.38 -11.78
CA VAL A 386 34.85 21.68 -11.88
C VAL A 386 36.40 21.55 -11.73
N PHE A 387 36.84 20.69 -10.81
CA PHE A 387 38.24 20.36 -10.61
C PHE A 387 38.87 19.69 -11.85
N TYR A 388 38.18 18.72 -12.46
CA TYR A 388 38.65 18.00 -13.65
C TYR A 388 38.88 18.93 -14.85
N VAL A 389 38.07 19.97 -14.98
CA VAL A 389 38.19 20.97 -16.05
C VAL A 389 39.33 21.96 -15.78
N GLY A 390 39.83 22.03 -14.56
CA GLY A 390 40.87 22.95 -14.16
C GLY A 390 40.37 24.31 -13.66
N TYR A 391 39.10 24.47 -13.40
CA TYR A 391 38.49 25.68 -12.80
C TYR A 391 38.72 25.68 -11.28
N PHE A 392 39.97 25.80 -10.87
CA PHE A 392 40.34 25.60 -9.46
C PHE A 392 39.83 26.70 -8.54
N GLU A 393 39.64 27.92 -9.01
CA GLU A 393 39.15 29.01 -8.21
C GLU A 393 37.65 28.82 -7.91
N GLU A 394 36.85 28.48 -8.92
CA GLU A 394 35.45 28.11 -8.74
C GLU A 394 35.30 26.84 -7.88
N ALA A 395 36.20 25.88 -8.04
CA ALA A 395 36.17 24.67 -7.21
C ALA A 395 36.39 24.97 -5.72
N ILE A 396 37.25 25.96 -5.37
CA ILE A 396 37.39 26.42 -3.97
C ILE A 396 36.11 27.01 -3.42
N GLU A 397 35.42 27.87 -4.19
CA GLU A 397 34.17 28.47 -3.80
C GLU A 397 33.10 27.38 -3.53
N GLN A 398 33.01 26.39 -4.43
CA GLN A 398 32.06 25.27 -4.24
C GLN A 398 32.42 24.42 -3.02
N VAL A 399 33.70 24.18 -2.74
CA VAL A 399 34.13 23.44 -1.53
C VAL A 399 33.77 24.20 -0.25
N ASP A 400 34.04 25.53 -0.25
CA ASP A 400 33.74 26.33 0.93
C ASP A 400 32.23 26.42 1.20
N ALA A 401 31.42 26.54 0.15
CA ALA A 401 29.97 26.44 0.26
C ALA A 401 29.52 25.05 0.78
N ALA A 402 30.12 23.98 0.25
CA ALA A 402 29.84 22.61 0.69
C ALA A 402 30.18 22.40 2.16
N LEU A 403 31.34 22.89 2.62
CA LEU A 403 31.76 22.83 4.03
C LEU A 403 30.79 23.57 4.95
N ALA A 404 30.32 24.75 4.54
CA ALA A 404 29.39 25.54 5.32
C ALA A 404 28.01 24.84 5.45
N ILE A 405 27.50 24.28 4.34
CA ILE A 405 26.14 23.70 4.28
C ILE A 405 26.08 22.28 4.86
N THR A 406 27.15 21.50 4.72
CA THR A 406 27.21 20.10 5.16
C THR A 406 27.85 19.91 6.52
N GLU A 407 27.93 20.98 7.33
CA GLU A 407 28.47 20.96 8.70
C GLU A 407 29.94 20.45 8.75
N GLY A 408 30.72 20.83 7.78
CA GLY A 408 32.16 20.53 7.74
C GLY A 408 32.51 19.08 7.45
N LYS A 409 31.73 18.38 6.63
CA LYS A 409 32.04 16.98 6.25
C LYS A 409 33.49 16.80 5.82
N PRO A 410 34.25 15.83 6.39
CA PRO A 410 35.68 15.68 6.21
C PRO A 410 36.10 15.48 4.75
N ILE A 411 35.27 14.92 3.88
CA ILE A 411 35.61 14.71 2.45
C ILE A 411 35.93 16.02 1.75
N PHE A 412 35.19 17.10 2.07
CA PHE A 412 35.41 18.40 1.44
C PHE A 412 36.69 19.06 1.89
N LYS A 413 37.20 18.76 3.10
CA LYS A 413 38.59 19.19 3.49
C LYS A 413 39.65 18.53 2.61
N TYR A 414 39.46 17.26 2.26
CA TYR A 414 40.36 16.59 1.31
C TYR A 414 40.28 17.21 -0.09
N TYR A 415 39.11 17.53 -0.57
CA TYR A 415 38.94 18.20 -1.86
C TYR A 415 39.57 19.61 -1.82
N LYS A 416 39.38 20.35 -0.74
CA LYS A 416 40.04 21.66 -0.54
C LYS A 416 41.57 21.54 -0.59
N ALA A 417 42.12 20.53 0.08
CA ALA A 417 43.57 20.28 0.02
C ALA A 417 44.06 19.98 -1.42
N ALA A 418 43.32 19.11 -2.17
CA ALA A 418 43.66 18.80 -3.56
C ALA A 418 43.66 20.04 -4.45
N ILE A 419 42.63 20.87 -4.34
CA ILE A 419 42.50 22.10 -5.14
C ILE A 419 43.61 23.11 -4.78
N LEU A 420 43.90 23.30 -3.49
CA LEU A 420 44.97 24.18 -3.05
C LEU A 420 46.34 23.73 -3.54
N PHE A 421 46.61 22.41 -3.60
CA PHE A 421 47.84 21.89 -4.25
C PHE A 421 47.87 22.21 -5.73
N SER A 422 46.79 22.09 -6.46
CA SER A 422 46.70 22.41 -7.89
C SER A 422 46.88 23.91 -8.15
N LEU A 423 46.50 24.77 -7.19
CA LEU A 423 46.73 26.22 -7.21
C LEU A 423 48.16 26.62 -6.74
N GLY A 424 49.03 25.67 -6.40
CA GLY A 424 50.40 25.93 -5.91
C GLY A 424 50.45 26.44 -4.45
N LYS A 425 49.33 26.49 -3.73
CA LYS A 425 49.21 26.97 -2.34
C LYS A 425 49.58 25.87 -1.33
N SER A 426 50.77 25.29 -1.43
CA SER A 426 51.20 24.07 -0.74
C SER A 426 51.10 24.14 0.79
N LYS A 427 51.42 25.29 1.41
CA LYS A 427 51.33 25.43 2.90
C LYS A 427 49.91 25.28 3.38
N GLY A 428 48.94 25.97 2.77
CA GLY A 428 47.54 25.88 3.11
C GLY A 428 46.96 24.49 2.82
N ALA A 429 47.37 23.86 1.72
CA ALA A 429 46.98 22.53 1.32
C ALA A 429 47.40 21.45 2.34
N LEU A 430 48.68 21.52 2.84
CA LEU A 430 49.18 20.59 3.86
C LEU A 430 48.39 20.71 5.17
N LEU A 431 48.07 21.93 5.64
CA LEU A 431 47.26 22.13 6.83
C LEU A 431 45.87 21.51 6.68
N GLN A 432 45.18 21.74 5.56
CA GLN A 432 43.88 21.14 5.30
C GLN A 432 43.94 19.61 5.22
N LEU A 433 45.03 19.07 4.65
CA LEU A 433 45.24 17.63 4.54
C LEU A 433 45.51 17.00 5.92
N GLU A 434 46.32 17.61 6.75
CA GLU A 434 46.59 17.15 8.13
C GLU A 434 45.31 17.11 8.94
N ASP A 435 44.51 18.19 8.94
CA ASP A 435 43.23 18.26 9.60
C ASP A 435 42.28 17.16 9.09
N ALA A 436 42.19 16.98 7.78
CA ALA A 436 41.33 15.96 7.18
C ALA A 436 41.73 14.53 7.57
N ILE A 437 43.04 14.24 7.61
CA ILE A 437 43.59 12.93 7.99
C ILE A 437 43.32 12.63 9.47
N ILE A 438 43.43 13.62 10.34
CA ILE A 438 43.13 13.47 11.79
C ILE A 438 41.67 13.08 11.97
N ILE A 439 40.75 13.74 11.29
CA ILE A 439 39.33 13.57 11.45
C ILE A 439 38.86 12.26 10.78
N ALA A 440 39.24 12.01 9.53
CA ALA A 440 38.71 10.91 8.73
C ALA A 440 39.81 10.23 7.86
N PRO A 441 40.73 9.51 8.45
CA PRO A 441 41.90 8.93 7.72
C PRO A 441 41.51 7.89 6.65
N ARG A 442 40.28 7.33 6.73
CA ARG A 442 39.80 6.37 5.74
C ARG A 442 39.53 7.01 4.39
N LEU A 443 39.32 8.33 4.33
CA LEU A 443 39.01 9.07 3.10
C LEU A 443 40.25 9.45 2.29
N VAL A 444 41.48 9.19 2.78
CA VAL A 444 42.72 9.41 2.05
C VAL A 444 42.70 8.74 0.68
N LYS A 445 42.07 7.59 0.55
CA LYS A 445 41.93 6.88 -0.73
C LYS A 445 41.19 7.74 -1.75
N GLN A 446 40.07 8.34 -1.39
CA GLN A 446 39.29 9.22 -2.28
C GLN A 446 40.07 10.49 -2.66
N PHE A 447 40.86 11.04 -1.73
CA PHE A 447 41.73 12.15 -2.01
C PHE A 447 42.77 11.81 -3.10
N VAL A 448 43.43 10.64 -3.00
CA VAL A 448 44.39 10.17 -3.98
C VAL A 448 43.73 9.84 -5.32
N GLU A 449 42.53 9.30 -5.31
CA GLU A 449 41.74 9.04 -6.52
C GLU A 449 41.34 10.32 -7.25
N LEU A 450 41.01 11.39 -6.51
CA LEU A 450 40.71 12.71 -7.09
C LEU A 450 41.95 13.33 -7.77
N TYR A 451 43.11 13.24 -7.12
CA TYR A 451 44.33 13.86 -7.57
C TYR A 451 45.53 12.90 -7.47
N PRO A 452 45.67 11.89 -8.39
CA PRO A 452 46.70 10.87 -8.30
C PRO A 452 48.14 11.43 -8.35
N ALA A 453 48.35 12.51 -9.10
CA ALA A 453 49.68 13.16 -9.23
C ALA A 453 50.20 13.70 -7.88
N ILE A 454 49.34 13.86 -6.86
CA ILE A 454 49.70 14.35 -5.53
C ILE A 454 50.72 13.42 -4.83
N LEU A 455 50.76 12.13 -5.17
CA LEU A 455 51.72 11.17 -4.63
C LEU A 455 53.17 11.43 -5.08
N GLN A 456 53.40 12.30 -6.07
CA GLN A 456 54.72 12.77 -6.45
C GLN A 456 55.24 13.83 -5.47
N ASN A 457 54.36 14.41 -4.64
CA ASN A 457 54.77 15.39 -3.63
C ASN A 457 55.23 14.67 -2.36
N GLN A 458 56.53 14.73 -2.06
CA GLN A 458 57.13 14.07 -0.90
C GLN A 458 56.52 14.51 0.42
N GLN A 459 56.16 15.79 0.58
CA GLN A 459 55.53 16.31 1.82
C GLN A 459 54.20 15.68 2.09
N VAL A 460 53.39 15.39 1.03
CA VAL A 460 52.08 14.69 1.16
C VAL A 460 52.29 13.24 1.54
N VAL A 461 53.24 12.56 0.92
CA VAL A 461 53.59 11.17 1.24
C VAL A 461 54.02 11.05 2.70
N ASP A 462 54.88 11.95 3.16
CA ASP A 462 55.36 11.98 4.54
C ASP A 462 54.23 12.27 5.54
N CYS A 463 53.33 13.19 5.20
CA CYS A 463 52.14 13.50 5.99
C CYS A 463 51.23 12.26 6.15
N ILE A 464 50.92 11.58 5.06
CA ILE A 464 50.10 10.35 5.07
C ILE A 464 50.82 9.24 5.86
N ALA A 465 52.13 9.05 5.69
CA ALA A 465 52.92 8.03 6.37
C ALA A 465 53.04 8.26 7.89
N LYS A 466 53.17 9.51 8.32
CA LYS A 466 53.24 9.91 9.73
C LYS A 466 51.96 9.47 10.49
N HIS A 467 50.83 9.70 9.88
CA HIS A 467 49.53 9.34 10.49
C HIS A 467 49.19 7.83 10.44
N LYS A 468 49.76 7.08 9.46
CA LYS A 468 49.68 5.61 9.46
C LYS A 468 50.48 4.96 10.58
N LYS A 469 51.65 5.53 10.94
CA LYS A 469 52.50 5.03 12.04
C LYS A 469 51.92 5.30 13.42
N SER A 470 51.23 6.42 13.63
CA SER A 470 50.66 6.79 14.92
C SER A 470 49.48 5.90 15.34
N LYS A 471 48.81 5.19 14.38
CA LYS A 471 47.72 4.23 14.66
C LYS A 471 48.21 2.78 14.89
N ARG A 472 49.50 2.51 14.76
CA ARG A 472 50.09 1.17 15.06
C ARG A 472 50.76 1.12 16.42
N LYS A 473 50.75 2.21 17.16
CA LYS A 473 51.10 2.31 18.57
C LYS A 473 49.79 2.53 19.37
#